data_acf42546f4b285c9fd1077eeaf7ba39b
#
_entry.id   acf42546f4b285c9fd1077eeaf7ba39b
#
_cell.length_a   1.000
_cell.length_b   1.000
_cell.length_c   1.000
_cell.angle_alpha   90.00
_cell.angle_beta   90.00
_cell.angle_gamma   90.00
#
_symmetry.space_group_name_H-M   'P 1'
#
loop_
_entity.id
_entity.type
_entity.pdbx_description
1 polymer ?
#
loop_
_entity_poly.entity_id
_entity_poly.type
_entity_poly.pdbx_seq_one_letter_code
_entity_poly.pdbx_strand_id
1 'polypeptide(L)'
;MPIDTPRRARMLRNRLLVSILTAATLVGAVTGCSGADDAPLPLTALVLESDALPAGYTLYTQATVDELIGVNRRTLEQAETVEFRPEECRPTADADFNPRLTSENTVLLVAQSESGTLSEVVSTVVRDLGADRRATTGACRIVTAVPTRGTLATAEIVTRNTELTGPRGDFVKQSVVVRSDTVTTLGDGGVRVRSALLSNVLVQRPDGQTVTVQLNVAGPDSAVQPTAPEAIDPPLSDAEFTELVQQAAERAAR
;
A
#
# COMPACT_ATOMS: atom_id res chain seq x y z
N MET A 1 -57.16 2.68 -12.33
CA MET A 1 -58.23 1.72 -11.95
C MET A 1 -57.63 0.65 -11.10
N PRO A 2 -58.31 0.18 -10.09
CA PRO A 2 -58.29 0.66 -8.70
C PRO A 2 -57.63 -0.39 -7.77
N ILE A 3 -57.00 0.04 -6.66
CA ILE A 3 -57.45 0.01 -5.26
C ILE A 3 -57.91 -1.40 -4.79
N ASP A 4 -57.20 -1.95 -3.81
CA ASP A 4 -57.82 -2.35 -2.55
C ASP A 4 -56.78 -2.73 -1.46
N THR A 5 -56.81 -1.98 -0.38
CA THR A 5 -56.57 -2.36 1.01
C THR A 5 -57.94 -2.60 1.67
N PRO A 6 -58.10 -3.08 2.88
CA PRO A 6 -57.30 -3.53 4.01
C PRO A 6 -57.92 -4.76 4.75
N ARG A 7 -57.29 -5.27 5.82
CA ARG A 7 -58.07 -5.70 7.02
C ARG A 7 -57.21 -5.91 8.27
N ARG A 8 -57.58 -5.15 9.29
CA ARG A 8 -57.26 -5.29 10.72
C ARG A 8 -57.96 -6.49 11.35
N ALA A 9 -57.38 -7.09 12.37
CA ALA A 9 -58.05 -7.58 13.61
C ALA A 9 -56.95 -7.92 14.62
N ARG A 10 -56.79 -7.22 15.71
CA ARG A 10 -57.46 -7.21 17.01
C ARG A 10 -57.09 -8.38 17.93
N MET A 11 -56.37 -8.00 18.96
CA MET A 11 -56.53 -8.31 20.39
C MET A 11 -56.67 -9.76 20.87
N LEU A 12 -55.77 -10.11 21.83
CA LEU A 12 -56.30 -10.53 23.15
C LEU A 12 -55.25 -10.32 24.24
N ARG A 13 -55.65 -9.61 25.28
CA ARG A 13 -54.98 -9.46 26.59
C ARG A 13 -55.14 -10.77 27.35
N ASN A 14 -54.11 -11.17 28.06
CA ASN A 14 -54.31 -11.92 29.31
C ASN A 14 -53.28 -11.50 30.33
N ARG A 15 -53.82 -10.91 31.38
CA ARG A 15 -53.14 -10.58 32.63
C ARG A 15 -53.16 -11.85 33.50
N LEU A 16 -52.04 -12.16 34.10
CA LEU A 16 -52.00 -12.93 35.36
C LEU A 16 -50.89 -12.36 36.24
N LEU A 17 -51.34 -11.73 37.30
CA LEU A 17 -50.58 -11.35 38.49
C LEU A 17 -50.33 -12.59 39.33
N VAL A 18 -49.10 -12.83 39.77
CA VAL A 18 -48.83 -13.48 41.05
C VAL A 18 -47.57 -12.87 41.65
N SER A 19 -47.71 -12.62 42.94
CA SER A 19 -46.87 -11.83 43.85
C SER A 19 -45.68 -12.59 44.45
N ILE A 20 -44.62 -11.82 44.75
CA ILE A 20 -43.79 -11.77 45.96
C ILE A 20 -42.99 -13.03 46.32
N LEU A 21 -41.64 -12.88 46.30
CA LEU A 21 -40.82 -13.12 47.52
C LEU A 21 -39.47 -12.34 47.36
N THR A 22 -39.26 -11.42 48.28
CA THR A 22 -38.03 -10.71 48.57
C THR A 22 -36.97 -11.65 49.13
N ALA A 23 -35.82 -11.73 48.50
CA ALA A 23 -34.58 -12.15 49.14
C ALA A 23 -33.48 -11.15 48.74
N ALA A 24 -33.13 -10.30 49.67
CA ALA A 24 -32.01 -9.40 49.58
C ALA A 24 -30.71 -10.23 49.75
N THR A 25 -30.00 -10.45 48.67
CA THR A 25 -28.58 -10.86 48.69
C THR A 25 -27.77 -9.69 48.17
N LEU A 26 -27.01 -9.04 49.06
CA LEU A 26 -25.90 -8.18 48.76
C LEU A 26 -24.86 -8.96 47.95
N VAL A 27 -24.88 -8.84 46.68
CA VAL A 27 -23.76 -9.22 45.83
C VAL A 27 -22.98 -7.94 45.53
N GLY A 28 -21.77 -7.91 46.11
CA GLY A 28 -20.79 -6.84 45.83
C GLY A 28 -20.61 -6.66 44.35
N ALA A 29 -20.87 -5.47 43.86
CA ALA A 29 -20.48 -5.04 42.52
C ALA A 29 -18.95 -5.00 42.49
N VAL A 30 -18.33 -6.08 42.06
CA VAL A 30 -16.99 -6.01 41.49
C VAL A 30 -17.19 -5.32 40.15
N THR A 31 -17.01 -4.01 40.11
CA THR A 31 -16.77 -3.30 38.88
C THR A 31 -15.41 -3.76 38.34
N GLY A 32 -15.40 -4.93 37.71
CA GLY A 32 -14.35 -5.29 36.78
C GLY A 32 -14.39 -4.25 35.69
N CYS A 33 -13.40 -3.36 35.64
CA CYS A 33 -13.00 -2.74 34.40
C CYS A 33 -12.61 -3.89 33.48
N SER A 34 -13.56 -4.41 32.72
CA SER A 34 -13.28 -5.09 31.47
C SER A 34 -12.64 -4.02 30.61
N GLY A 35 -11.28 -4.03 30.54
CA GLY A 35 -10.60 -3.44 29.42
C GLY A 35 -11.34 -3.96 28.19
N ALA A 36 -11.84 -3.09 27.37
CA ALA A 36 -12.27 -3.46 26.03
C ALA A 36 -11.06 -4.20 25.47
N ASP A 37 -11.18 -5.51 25.25
CA ASP A 37 -10.25 -6.26 24.43
C ASP A 37 -10.26 -5.53 23.10
N ASP A 38 -9.21 -4.73 22.83
CA ASP A 38 -9.02 -4.07 21.55
C ASP A 38 -8.77 -5.19 20.54
N ALA A 39 -9.87 -5.69 19.99
CA ALA A 39 -9.79 -6.66 18.90
C ALA A 39 -8.95 -6.02 17.78
N PRO A 40 -8.00 -6.75 17.19
CA PRO A 40 -7.14 -6.21 16.17
C PRO A 40 -7.99 -5.65 15.03
N LEU A 41 -7.63 -4.45 14.58
CA LEU A 41 -8.35 -3.77 13.50
C LEU A 41 -8.35 -4.63 12.23
N PRO A 42 -9.45 -4.64 11.47
CA PRO A 42 -9.49 -5.32 10.17
C PRO A 42 -8.49 -4.68 9.19
N LEU A 43 -7.98 -5.43 8.23
CA LEU A 43 -7.02 -4.93 7.23
C LEU A 43 -7.46 -3.62 6.57
N THR A 44 -8.77 -3.49 6.28
CA THR A 44 -9.35 -2.29 5.67
C THR A 44 -9.17 -1.02 6.50
N ALA A 45 -8.93 -1.15 7.80
CA ALA A 45 -8.68 -0.03 8.69
C ALA A 45 -7.18 0.29 8.89
N LEU A 46 -6.28 -0.49 8.25
CA LEU A 46 -4.83 -0.34 8.40
C LEU A 46 -4.18 0.57 7.36
N VAL A 47 -4.90 0.94 6.29
CA VAL A 47 -4.42 1.91 5.30
C VAL A 47 -4.60 3.34 5.81
N LEU A 48 -3.87 4.28 5.23
CA LEU A 48 -3.96 5.70 5.52
C LEU A 48 -5.42 6.21 5.40
N GLU A 49 -5.77 7.16 6.23
CA GLU A 49 -7.04 7.87 6.11
C GLU A 49 -6.92 9.03 5.11
N SER A 50 -8.05 9.50 4.61
CA SER A 50 -8.05 10.55 3.58
C SER A 50 -7.44 11.89 4.03
N ASP A 51 -7.47 12.18 5.32
CA ASP A 51 -6.88 13.37 5.94
C ASP A 51 -5.36 13.26 6.15
N ALA A 52 -4.81 12.05 6.09
CA ALA A 52 -3.38 11.78 6.12
C ALA A 52 -2.72 11.86 4.73
N LEU A 53 -3.51 12.00 3.66
CA LEU A 53 -2.97 12.10 2.31
C LEU A 53 -2.25 13.44 2.11
N PRO A 54 -1.15 13.46 1.32
CA PRO A 54 -0.46 14.70 1.00
C PRO A 54 -1.36 15.72 0.30
N ALA A 55 -1.05 17.00 0.45
CA ALA A 55 -1.83 18.08 -0.16
C ALA A 55 -2.00 17.87 -1.67
N GLY A 56 -3.22 18.04 -2.17
CA GLY A 56 -3.56 17.88 -3.58
C GLY A 56 -3.88 16.44 -4.02
N TYR A 57 -3.62 15.44 -3.16
CA TYR A 57 -4.03 14.06 -3.46
C TYR A 57 -5.49 13.81 -3.07
N THR A 58 -6.22 13.14 -3.94
CA THR A 58 -7.62 12.74 -3.73
C THR A 58 -7.77 11.24 -3.95
N LEU A 59 -8.60 10.59 -3.13
CA LEU A 59 -8.84 9.15 -3.23
C LEU A 59 -9.42 8.78 -4.59
N TYR A 60 -8.85 7.74 -5.20
CA TYR A 60 -9.37 7.10 -6.40
C TYR A 60 -10.06 5.78 -6.00
N THR A 61 -11.39 5.86 -5.85
CA THR A 61 -12.21 4.78 -5.26
C THR A 61 -12.53 3.63 -6.22
N GLN A 62 -12.12 3.72 -7.48
CA GLN A 62 -12.37 2.67 -8.48
C GLN A 62 -11.27 1.62 -8.56
N ALA A 63 -10.11 1.86 -7.92
CA ALA A 63 -9.02 0.89 -7.89
C ALA A 63 -9.39 -0.32 -7.02
N THR A 64 -9.12 -1.51 -7.52
CA THR A 64 -9.38 -2.77 -6.82
C THR A 64 -8.09 -3.60 -6.66
N VAL A 65 -8.09 -4.48 -5.66
CA VAL A 65 -6.97 -5.42 -5.45
C VAL A 65 -6.82 -6.36 -6.66
N ASP A 66 -7.92 -6.78 -7.27
CA ASP A 66 -7.87 -7.68 -8.45
C ASP A 66 -7.26 -7.00 -9.67
N GLU A 67 -7.52 -5.69 -9.87
CA GLU A 67 -6.86 -4.91 -10.92
C GLU A 67 -5.37 -4.77 -10.64
N LEU A 68 -4.97 -4.48 -9.39
CA LEU A 68 -3.57 -4.44 -8.96
C LEU A 68 -2.86 -5.77 -9.27
N ILE A 69 -3.46 -6.91 -8.90
CA ILE A 69 -2.92 -8.25 -9.17
C ILE A 69 -2.75 -8.45 -10.68
N GLY A 70 -3.75 -8.05 -11.48
CA GLY A 70 -3.71 -8.14 -12.93
C GLY A 70 -2.60 -7.28 -13.56
N VAL A 71 -2.38 -6.06 -13.05
CA VAL A 71 -1.28 -5.18 -13.47
C VAL A 71 0.07 -5.78 -13.09
N ASN A 72 0.22 -6.22 -11.84
CA ASN A 72 1.45 -6.80 -11.34
C ASN A 72 1.87 -8.03 -12.15
N ARG A 73 0.93 -8.92 -12.47
CA ARG A 73 1.21 -10.10 -13.32
C ARG A 73 1.75 -9.69 -14.69
N ARG A 74 1.12 -8.72 -15.37
CA ARG A 74 1.62 -8.23 -16.67
C ARG A 74 3.01 -7.60 -16.55
N THR A 75 3.27 -6.89 -15.47
CA THR A 75 4.58 -6.28 -15.21
C THR A 75 5.67 -7.35 -15.03
N LEU A 76 5.36 -8.44 -14.31
CA LEU A 76 6.29 -9.58 -14.15
C LEU A 76 6.56 -10.28 -15.49
N GLU A 77 5.52 -10.57 -16.28
CA GLU A 77 5.66 -11.14 -17.62
C GLU A 77 6.51 -10.25 -18.54
N GLN A 78 6.37 -8.93 -18.44
CA GLN A 78 7.22 -7.99 -19.17
C GLN A 78 8.66 -8.00 -18.67
N ALA A 79 8.88 -8.07 -17.36
CA ALA A 79 10.22 -8.08 -16.76
C ALA A 79 11.05 -9.30 -17.18
N GLU A 80 10.41 -10.41 -17.58
CA GLU A 80 11.10 -11.58 -18.17
C GLU A 80 11.81 -11.26 -19.50
N THR A 81 11.33 -10.22 -20.19
CA THR A 81 11.88 -9.78 -21.49
C THR A 81 12.83 -8.59 -21.37
N VAL A 82 13.31 -8.29 -20.17
CA VAL A 82 14.21 -7.18 -19.88
C VAL A 82 15.59 -7.71 -19.47
N GLU A 83 16.62 -7.21 -20.11
CA GLU A 83 18.01 -7.40 -19.68
C GLU A 83 18.35 -6.37 -18.61
N PHE A 84 18.82 -6.85 -17.45
CA PHE A 84 19.28 -6.00 -16.35
C PHE A 84 20.80 -5.96 -16.29
N ARG A 85 21.36 -4.78 -15.98
CA ARG A 85 22.79 -4.57 -15.78
C ARG A 85 23.00 -3.71 -14.51
N PRO A 86 23.60 -4.25 -13.46
CA PRO A 86 24.02 -5.64 -13.27
C PRO A 86 22.85 -6.65 -13.30
N GLU A 87 23.09 -7.89 -13.70
CA GLU A 87 22.03 -8.92 -13.84
C GLU A 87 21.41 -9.28 -12.50
N GLU A 88 22.20 -9.30 -11.43
CA GLU A 88 21.75 -9.55 -10.05
C GLU A 88 20.77 -8.48 -9.52
N CYS A 89 20.64 -7.35 -10.20
CA CYS A 89 19.73 -6.28 -9.82
C CYS A 89 18.29 -6.47 -10.34
N ARG A 90 18.02 -7.60 -10.99
CA ARG A 90 16.64 -7.97 -11.37
C ARG A 90 15.73 -8.01 -10.13
N PRO A 91 14.57 -7.33 -10.12
CA PRO A 91 13.64 -7.37 -9.00
C PRO A 91 13.03 -8.77 -8.84
N THR A 92 13.36 -9.46 -7.75
CA THR A 92 12.85 -10.81 -7.45
C THR A 92 11.78 -10.80 -6.37
N ALA A 93 11.76 -9.80 -5.46
CA ALA A 93 10.78 -9.72 -4.39
C ALA A 93 9.33 -9.64 -4.92
N ASP A 94 9.11 -8.96 -6.04
CA ASP A 94 7.79 -8.84 -6.66
C ASP A 94 7.31 -10.18 -7.24
N ALA A 95 8.22 -10.98 -7.80
CA ALA A 95 7.89 -12.29 -8.36
C ALA A 95 7.38 -13.26 -7.30
N ASP A 96 7.89 -13.19 -6.07
CA ASP A 96 7.47 -14.04 -4.95
C ASP A 96 6.26 -13.45 -4.19
N PHE A 97 6.13 -12.16 -4.12
CA PHE A 97 5.10 -11.47 -3.34
C PHE A 97 3.78 -11.35 -4.08
N ASN A 98 3.80 -10.78 -5.29
CA ASN A 98 2.58 -10.40 -6.02
C ASN A 98 1.64 -11.57 -6.33
N PRO A 99 2.11 -12.79 -6.71
CA PRO A 99 1.22 -13.92 -6.96
C PRO A 99 0.45 -14.43 -5.75
N ARG A 100 0.88 -14.06 -4.52
CA ARG A 100 0.25 -14.48 -3.26
C ARG A 100 -0.81 -13.49 -2.75
N LEU A 101 -0.91 -12.31 -3.39
CA LEU A 101 -1.91 -11.31 -3.03
C LEU A 101 -3.31 -11.76 -3.46
N THR A 102 -4.29 -11.52 -2.61
CA THR A 102 -5.72 -11.74 -2.88
C THR A 102 -6.53 -10.63 -2.21
N SER A 103 -7.77 -10.44 -2.62
CA SER A 103 -8.70 -9.49 -1.96
C SER A 103 -9.01 -9.85 -0.49
N GLU A 104 -8.73 -11.09 -0.07
CA GLU A 104 -8.93 -11.54 1.33
C GLU A 104 -7.75 -11.19 2.24
N ASN A 105 -6.53 -11.13 1.69
CA ASN A 105 -5.30 -10.91 2.46
C ASN A 105 -4.63 -9.57 2.19
N THR A 106 -5.26 -8.71 1.36
CA THR A 106 -4.67 -7.46 0.90
C THR A 106 -5.73 -6.36 0.83
N VAL A 107 -5.33 -5.16 1.23
CA VAL A 107 -6.10 -3.92 1.06
C VAL A 107 -5.28 -2.95 0.23
N LEU A 108 -5.96 -2.22 -0.64
CA LEU A 108 -5.39 -1.22 -1.53
C LEU A 108 -6.06 0.14 -1.28
N LEU A 109 -5.23 1.17 -1.15
CA LEU A 109 -5.62 2.57 -1.26
C LEU A 109 -4.90 3.18 -2.46
N VAL A 110 -5.61 3.92 -3.28
CA VAL A 110 -5.02 4.71 -4.38
C VAL A 110 -5.51 6.15 -4.26
N ALA A 111 -4.59 7.08 -4.43
CA ALA A 111 -4.90 8.50 -4.51
C ALA A 111 -4.13 9.13 -5.68
N GLN A 112 -4.68 10.19 -6.27
CA GLN A 112 -4.14 10.85 -7.44
C GLN A 112 -4.06 12.35 -7.24
N SER A 113 -3.06 12.97 -7.85
CA SER A 113 -2.87 14.41 -7.95
C SER A 113 -2.27 14.76 -9.32
N GLU A 114 -2.08 16.05 -9.59
CA GLU A 114 -1.33 16.50 -10.77
C GLU A 114 0.15 16.10 -10.71
N SER A 115 0.71 15.97 -9.49
CA SER A 115 2.11 15.57 -9.28
C SER A 115 2.35 14.06 -9.40
N GLY A 116 1.30 13.23 -9.39
CA GLY A 116 1.45 11.79 -9.54
C GLY A 116 0.36 10.94 -8.92
N THR A 117 0.67 9.66 -8.79
CA THR A 117 -0.22 8.65 -8.19
C THR A 117 0.44 8.06 -6.95
N LEU A 118 -0.31 8.04 -5.86
CA LEU A 118 0.01 7.37 -4.61
C LEU A 118 -0.74 6.04 -4.56
N SER A 119 -0.07 4.97 -4.19
CA SER A 119 -0.71 3.69 -3.86
C SER A 119 -0.15 3.16 -2.55
N GLU A 120 -1.04 2.67 -1.71
CA GLU A 120 -0.69 1.95 -0.48
C GLU A 120 -1.31 0.55 -0.52
N VAL A 121 -0.50 -0.45 -0.25
CA VAL A 121 -0.91 -1.84 -0.12
C VAL A 121 -0.57 -2.32 1.29
N VAL A 122 -1.55 -2.81 2.02
CA VAL A 122 -1.35 -3.51 3.29
C VAL A 122 -1.77 -4.96 3.11
N SER A 123 -0.86 -5.89 3.39
CA SER A 123 -1.12 -7.33 3.19
C SER A 123 -0.58 -8.17 4.34
N THR A 124 -1.28 -9.27 4.66
CA THR A 124 -0.77 -10.30 5.58
C THR A 124 0.30 -11.20 4.94
N VAL A 125 0.52 -11.07 3.64
CA VAL A 125 1.62 -11.74 2.94
C VAL A 125 2.93 -11.04 3.30
N VAL A 126 3.87 -11.78 3.89
CA VAL A 126 5.19 -11.24 4.24
C VAL A 126 6.07 -11.16 3.00
N ARG A 127 6.63 -9.97 2.74
CA ARG A 127 7.52 -9.67 1.63
C ARG A 127 9.00 -9.90 2.02
N ASP A 128 9.83 -10.35 1.08
CA ASP A 128 11.29 -10.42 1.26
C ASP A 128 11.94 -9.04 1.07
N LEU A 129 12.07 -8.29 2.16
CA LEU A 129 12.75 -6.99 2.14
C LEU A 129 14.27 -7.13 1.95
N GLY A 130 14.83 -8.29 2.19
CA GLY A 130 16.22 -8.58 1.86
C GLY A 130 16.44 -8.56 0.33
N ALA A 131 15.50 -9.12 -0.44
CA ALA A 131 15.51 -9.06 -1.89
C ALA A 131 15.32 -7.62 -2.40
N ASP A 132 14.40 -6.84 -1.82
CA ASP A 132 14.23 -5.41 -2.15
C ASP A 132 15.52 -4.63 -1.93
N ARG A 133 16.16 -4.82 -0.79
CA ARG A 133 17.43 -4.14 -0.45
C ARG A 133 18.52 -4.50 -1.44
N ARG A 134 18.68 -5.78 -1.78
CA ARG A 134 19.66 -6.22 -2.79
C ARG A 134 19.41 -5.58 -4.15
N ALA A 135 18.16 -5.44 -4.56
CA ALA A 135 17.78 -4.90 -5.87
C ALA A 135 17.91 -3.36 -5.97
N THR A 136 18.06 -2.64 -4.84
CA THR A 136 18.03 -1.16 -4.83
C THR A 136 19.26 -0.51 -4.21
N THR A 137 20.13 -1.28 -3.53
CA THR A 137 21.31 -0.73 -2.83
C THR A 137 22.62 -1.35 -3.32
N GLY A 138 23.75 -0.88 -2.83
CA GLY A 138 25.07 -1.40 -3.17
C GLY A 138 25.35 -1.30 -4.67
N ALA A 139 25.64 -2.42 -5.32
CA ALA A 139 25.87 -2.49 -6.77
C ALA A 139 24.62 -2.11 -7.57
N CYS A 140 23.44 -2.32 -7.01
CA CYS A 140 22.16 -2.03 -7.64
C CYS A 140 21.64 -0.60 -7.38
N ARG A 141 22.48 0.28 -6.86
CA ARG A 141 22.13 1.70 -6.73
C ARG A 141 21.94 2.39 -8.10
N ILE A 142 22.59 1.88 -9.14
CA ILE A 142 22.37 2.29 -10.53
C ILE A 142 22.13 1.03 -11.33
N VAL A 143 20.95 0.95 -11.94
CA VAL A 143 20.54 -0.21 -12.75
C VAL A 143 20.19 0.26 -14.14
N THR A 144 20.72 -0.43 -15.15
CA THR A 144 20.30 -0.27 -16.53
C THR A 144 19.40 -1.43 -16.92
N ALA A 145 18.22 -1.14 -17.44
CA ALA A 145 17.28 -2.11 -17.97
C ALA A 145 17.07 -1.87 -19.47
N VAL A 146 17.17 -2.92 -20.26
CA VAL A 146 16.97 -2.87 -21.73
C VAL A 146 15.86 -3.85 -22.10
N PRO A 147 14.64 -3.37 -22.39
CA PRO A 147 13.57 -4.21 -22.89
C PRO A 147 13.92 -4.78 -24.28
N THR A 148 13.74 -6.08 -24.45
CA THR A 148 14.00 -6.75 -25.75
C THR A 148 12.76 -6.88 -26.62
N ARG A 149 11.58 -6.55 -26.09
CA ARG A 149 10.27 -6.64 -26.76
C ARG A 149 9.36 -5.47 -26.38
N GLY A 150 8.29 -5.31 -27.16
CA GLY A 150 7.25 -4.29 -26.93
C GLY A 150 7.63 -2.91 -27.45
N THR A 151 6.87 -1.90 -27.05
CA THR A 151 7.02 -0.50 -27.52
C THR A 151 8.30 0.18 -27.04
N LEU A 152 8.92 -0.34 -25.99
CA LEU A 152 10.21 0.12 -25.46
C LEU A 152 11.38 -0.77 -25.88
N ALA A 153 11.18 -1.65 -26.86
CA ALA A 153 12.28 -2.46 -27.36
C ALA A 153 13.44 -1.56 -27.81
N THR A 154 14.65 -1.89 -27.39
CA THR A 154 15.88 -1.11 -27.61
C THR A 154 15.99 0.22 -26.84
N ALA A 155 15.00 0.61 -26.03
CA ALA A 155 15.18 1.73 -25.12
C ALA A 155 16.21 1.36 -24.03
N GLU A 156 16.99 2.33 -23.61
CA GLU A 156 17.84 2.20 -22.43
C GLU A 156 17.17 2.91 -21.26
N ILE A 157 16.92 2.18 -20.18
CA ILE A 157 16.26 2.68 -18.98
C ILE A 157 17.29 2.63 -17.84
N VAL A 158 17.76 3.78 -17.40
CA VAL A 158 18.72 3.91 -16.30
C VAL A 158 17.97 4.40 -15.07
N THR A 159 17.97 3.59 -14.02
CA THR A 159 17.38 3.93 -12.71
C THR A 159 18.48 4.15 -11.69
N ARG A 160 18.43 5.28 -11.01
CA ARG A 160 19.27 5.62 -9.85
C ARG A 160 18.44 5.53 -8.59
N ASN A 161 18.82 4.64 -7.69
CA ASN A 161 18.20 4.45 -6.38
C ASN A 161 18.94 5.25 -5.31
N THR A 162 18.21 6.00 -4.50
CA THR A 162 18.71 6.72 -3.33
C THR A 162 17.97 6.20 -2.10
N GLU A 163 18.71 5.60 -1.16
CA GLU A 163 18.11 5.11 0.09
C GLU A 163 17.69 6.28 0.97
N LEU A 164 16.47 6.23 1.49
CA LEU A 164 15.89 7.23 2.40
C LEU A 164 15.80 6.65 3.82
N THR A 165 15.54 7.53 4.79
CA THR A 165 15.33 7.10 6.18
C THR A 165 14.03 6.31 6.30
N GLY A 166 14.09 5.11 6.87
CA GLY A 166 12.92 4.30 7.17
C GLY A 166 12.15 4.74 8.41
N PRO A 167 10.93 4.22 8.60
CA PRO A 167 10.11 4.51 9.77
C PRO A 167 10.75 3.93 11.04
N ARG A 168 10.37 4.47 12.20
CA ARG A 168 10.89 4.10 13.52
C ARG A 168 9.77 3.58 14.41
N GLY A 169 10.12 2.76 15.39
CA GLY A 169 9.22 2.21 16.40
C GLY A 169 9.46 0.72 16.58
N ASP A 170 9.10 0.20 17.75
CA ASP A 170 9.30 -1.21 18.10
C ASP A 170 8.46 -2.16 17.24
N PHE A 171 7.42 -1.63 16.61
CA PHE A 171 6.56 -2.34 15.66
C PHE A 171 7.23 -2.55 14.29
N VAL A 172 8.28 -1.79 13.94
CA VAL A 172 8.98 -1.92 12.67
C VAL A 172 9.99 -3.06 12.76
N LYS A 173 9.77 -4.13 12.00
CA LYS A 173 10.72 -5.26 11.93
C LYS A 173 11.82 -5.02 10.92
N GLN A 174 11.45 -4.56 9.74
CA GLN A 174 12.35 -4.23 8.64
C GLN A 174 11.73 -3.13 7.78
N SER A 175 12.57 -2.34 7.12
CA SER A 175 12.11 -1.39 6.12
C SER A 175 13.14 -1.23 5.01
N VAL A 176 12.64 -0.91 3.82
CA VAL A 176 13.40 -0.42 2.67
C VAL A 176 12.64 0.78 2.12
N VAL A 177 13.28 1.94 2.10
CA VAL A 177 12.68 3.19 1.62
C VAL A 177 13.65 3.81 0.63
N VAL A 178 13.19 4.03 -0.60
CA VAL A 178 14.06 4.50 -1.69
C VAL A 178 13.35 5.53 -2.56
N ARG A 179 14.12 6.48 -3.09
CA ARG A 179 13.77 7.27 -4.25
C ARG A 179 14.44 6.66 -5.48
N SER A 180 13.68 6.46 -6.54
CA SER A 180 14.13 5.91 -7.82
C SER A 180 13.93 6.93 -8.92
N ASP A 181 15.03 7.53 -9.37
CA ASP A 181 15.06 8.49 -10.48
C ASP A 181 15.43 7.73 -11.75
N THR A 182 14.53 7.74 -12.73
CA THR A 182 14.65 6.95 -13.96
C THR A 182 14.77 7.87 -15.17
N VAL A 183 15.76 7.60 -16.01
CA VAL A 183 15.96 8.19 -17.32
C VAL A 183 15.75 7.12 -18.37
N THR A 184 14.82 7.32 -19.30
CA THR A 184 14.54 6.44 -20.43
C THR A 184 14.99 7.11 -21.71
N THR A 185 15.98 6.52 -22.39
CA THR A 185 16.39 6.93 -23.73
C THR A 185 15.72 6.02 -24.74
N LEU A 186 14.86 6.57 -25.58
CA LEU A 186 14.14 5.83 -26.61
C LEU A 186 15.04 5.56 -27.83
N GLY A 187 14.69 4.57 -28.65
CA GLY A 187 15.45 4.23 -29.85
C GLY A 187 15.52 5.33 -30.93
N ASP A 188 14.63 6.32 -30.90
CA ASP A 188 14.64 7.52 -31.74
C ASP A 188 15.44 8.70 -31.15
N GLY A 189 16.07 8.49 -29.99
CA GLY A 189 16.83 9.49 -29.25
C GLY A 189 15.98 10.39 -28.32
N GLY A 190 14.66 10.19 -28.25
CA GLY A 190 13.82 10.87 -27.29
C GLY A 190 14.19 10.48 -25.86
N VAL A 191 14.16 11.46 -24.92
CA VAL A 191 14.49 11.21 -23.52
C VAL A 191 13.26 11.49 -22.65
N ARG A 192 12.98 10.58 -21.73
CA ARG A 192 11.94 10.74 -20.71
C ARG A 192 12.54 10.55 -19.34
N VAL A 193 12.00 11.27 -18.38
CA VAL A 193 12.40 11.17 -16.97
C VAL A 193 11.20 10.94 -16.08
N ARG A 194 11.43 10.17 -14.99
CA ARG A 194 10.42 9.93 -13.97
C ARG A 194 11.10 9.75 -12.63
N SER A 195 10.51 10.30 -11.57
CA SER A 195 10.88 9.98 -10.21
C SER A 195 9.75 9.21 -9.52
N ALA A 196 10.12 8.25 -8.70
CA ALA A 196 9.20 7.49 -7.84
C ALA A 196 9.81 7.32 -6.45
N LEU A 197 8.95 7.34 -5.45
CA LEU A 197 9.26 7.10 -4.05
C LEU A 197 8.60 5.77 -3.66
N LEU A 198 9.37 4.84 -3.14
CA LEU A 198 8.92 3.50 -2.81
C LEU A 198 9.31 3.15 -1.39
N SER A 199 8.40 2.53 -0.66
CA SER A 199 8.70 1.91 0.62
C SER A 199 8.07 0.54 0.73
N ASN A 200 8.81 -0.36 1.38
CA ASN A 200 8.34 -1.64 1.86
C ASN A 200 8.69 -1.75 3.33
N VAL A 201 7.70 -1.99 4.18
CA VAL A 201 7.87 -2.06 5.63
C VAL A 201 7.20 -3.33 6.15
N LEU A 202 7.91 -4.09 6.98
CA LEU A 202 7.32 -5.16 7.78
C LEU A 202 6.95 -4.62 9.15
N VAL A 203 5.68 -4.63 9.44
CA VAL A 203 5.09 -4.11 10.68
C VAL A 203 4.56 -5.27 11.51
N GLN A 204 4.96 -5.33 12.78
CA GLN A 204 4.40 -6.26 13.74
C GLN A 204 3.22 -5.62 14.47
N ARG A 205 2.08 -6.27 14.45
CA ARG A 205 0.86 -5.87 15.16
C ARG A 205 0.85 -6.41 16.60
N PRO A 206 0.01 -5.83 17.49
CA PRO A 206 -0.12 -6.30 18.88
C PRO A 206 -0.55 -7.76 19.01
N ASP A 207 -1.31 -8.28 18.05
CA ASP A 207 -1.74 -9.68 17.98
C ASP A 207 -0.61 -10.64 17.55
N GLY A 208 0.60 -10.12 17.30
CA GLY A 208 1.76 -10.88 16.84
C GLY A 208 1.79 -11.12 15.33
N GLN A 209 0.76 -10.73 14.58
CA GLN A 209 0.76 -10.83 13.13
C GLN A 209 1.76 -9.83 12.53
N THR A 210 2.50 -10.25 11.51
CA THR A 210 3.33 -9.36 10.69
C THR A 210 2.57 -9.04 9.41
N VAL A 211 2.48 -7.75 9.08
CA VAL A 211 1.91 -7.27 7.83
C VAL A 211 2.99 -6.56 7.01
N THR A 212 2.86 -6.62 5.70
CA THR A 212 3.64 -5.82 4.75
C THR A 212 2.86 -4.55 4.43
N VAL A 213 3.51 -3.40 4.59
CA VAL A 213 3.03 -2.10 4.14
C VAL A 213 3.90 -1.66 2.97
N GLN A 214 3.31 -1.51 1.79
CA GLN A 214 3.98 -0.93 0.63
C GLN A 214 3.35 0.43 0.35
N LEU A 215 4.17 1.46 0.24
CA LEU A 215 3.75 2.79 -0.16
C LEU A 215 4.58 3.20 -1.38
N ASN A 216 3.90 3.59 -2.44
CA ASN A 216 4.52 4.03 -3.68
C ASN A 216 3.90 5.36 -4.13
N VAL A 217 4.73 6.34 -4.42
CA VAL A 217 4.31 7.61 -5.01
C VAL A 217 5.09 7.80 -6.29
N ALA A 218 4.40 7.68 -7.42
CA ALA A 218 5.00 7.72 -8.75
C ALA A 218 4.66 9.03 -9.45
N GLY A 219 5.67 9.80 -9.81
CA GLY A 219 5.53 11.01 -10.62
C GLY A 219 5.15 10.71 -12.08
N PRO A 220 4.77 11.73 -12.84
CA PRO A 220 4.50 11.61 -14.25
C PRO A 220 5.77 11.26 -15.04
N ASP A 221 5.57 10.63 -16.20
CA ASP A 221 6.63 10.39 -17.17
C ASP A 221 6.74 11.66 -18.07
N SER A 222 7.83 12.41 -17.92
CA SER A 222 8.02 13.71 -18.54
C SER A 222 9.06 13.65 -19.66
N ALA A 223 8.72 14.15 -20.85
CA ALA A 223 9.68 14.30 -21.92
C ALA A 223 10.63 15.48 -21.64
N VAL A 224 11.95 15.26 -21.77
CA VAL A 224 12.96 16.30 -21.58
C VAL A 224 13.83 16.47 -22.81
N GLN A 225 14.41 17.66 -22.96
CA GLN A 225 15.39 17.91 -24.02
C GLN A 225 16.73 17.20 -23.67
N PRO A 226 17.42 16.57 -24.64
CA PRO A 226 18.62 15.77 -24.35
C PRO A 226 19.83 16.57 -23.84
N THR A 227 19.73 17.90 -23.67
CA THR A 227 20.88 18.78 -23.46
C THR A 227 21.35 18.94 -22.01
N ALA A 228 20.61 18.52 -21.02
CA ALA A 228 21.09 18.39 -19.62
C ALA A 228 20.14 17.48 -18.84
N PRO A 229 20.61 16.51 -18.09
CA PRO A 229 19.78 15.90 -17.06
C PRO A 229 19.61 16.94 -15.94
N GLU A 230 18.57 17.74 -16.03
CA GLU A 230 18.09 18.51 -14.88
C GLU A 230 17.77 17.53 -13.74
N ALA A 231 17.91 18.00 -12.49
CA ALA A 231 17.48 17.19 -11.35
C ALA A 231 16.02 16.76 -11.57
N ILE A 232 15.75 15.48 -11.47
CA ILE A 232 14.37 14.97 -11.62
C ILE A 232 13.65 15.30 -10.32
N ASP A 233 12.62 16.14 -10.40
CA ASP A 233 11.81 16.50 -9.25
C ASP A 233 10.95 15.31 -8.82
N PRO A 234 11.04 14.88 -7.54
CA PRO A 234 10.19 13.82 -7.03
C PRO A 234 8.75 14.34 -6.83
N PRO A 235 7.74 13.44 -6.87
CA PRO A 235 6.33 13.81 -6.69
C PRO A 235 6.00 14.34 -5.28
N LEU A 236 6.82 14.02 -4.30
CA LEU A 236 6.87 14.57 -2.94
C LEU A 236 8.34 14.78 -2.57
N SER A 237 8.63 15.67 -1.63
CA SER A 237 9.96 15.74 -1.05
C SER A 237 10.31 14.46 -0.29
N ASP A 238 11.59 14.12 -0.18
CA ASP A 238 12.08 12.96 0.58
C ASP A 238 11.58 12.98 2.04
N ALA A 239 11.47 14.17 2.64
CA ALA A 239 11.01 14.38 4.01
C ALA A 239 9.49 14.09 4.14
N GLU A 240 8.68 14.63 3.25
CA GLU A 240 7.22 14.39 3.23
C GLU A 240 6.92 12.91 3.02
N PHE A 241 7.65 12.25 2.09
CA PHE A 241 7.48 10.82 1.88
C PHE A 241 7.87 9.98 3.10
N THR A 242 8.99 10.30 3.75
CA THR A 242 9.45 9.60 4.97
C THR A 242 8.43 9.72 6.10
N GLU A 243 7.85 10.91 6.27
CA GLU A 243 6.78 11.15 7.26
C GLU A 243 5.53 10.33 6.91
N LEU A 244 5.13 10.30 5.65
CA LEU A 244 3.98 9.52 5.20
C LEU A 244 4.19 8.01 5.43
N VAL A 245 5.40 7.49 5.19
CA VAL A 245 5.77 6.10 5.48
C VAL A 245 5.69 5.81 6.98
N GLN A 246 6.10 6.76 7.83
CA GLN A 246 5.97 6.64 9.29
C GLN A 246 4.50 6.50 9.70
N GLN A 247 3.62 7.38 9.18
CA GLN A 247 2.18 7.36 9.47
C GLN A 247 1.51 6.06 8.99
N ALA A 248 1.85 5.59 7.78
CA ALA A 248 1.35 4.33 7.25
C ALA A 248 1.77 3.13 8.12
N ALA A 249 3.03 3.10 8.56
CA ALA A 249 3.53 2.05 9.44
C ALA A 249 2.88 2.09 10.83
N GLU A 250 2.68 3.27 11.43
CA GLU A 250 1.97 3.45 12.70
C GLU A 250 0.51 3.03 12.61
N ARG A 251 -0.13 3.34 11.49
CA ARG A 251 -1.52 2.92 11.24
C ARG A 251 -1.64 1.40 11.15
N ALA A 252 -0.73 0.76 10.44
CA ALA A 252 -0.69 -0.69 10.29
C ALA A 252 -0.32 -1.44 11.58
N ALA A 253 0.29 -0.75 12.55
CA ALA A 253 0.67 -1.29 13.86
C ALA A 253 -0.47 -1.34 14.89
N ARG A 254 -1.67 -0.86 14.54
CA ARG A 254 -2.85 -0.79 15.44
C ARG A 254 -3.63 -2.09 15.58
#